data_b14189e1afae1b3c37742c106be92ca6
#
_entry.id   b14189e1afae1b3c37742c106be92ca6
#
_cell.length_a   1.000
_cell.length_b   1.000
_cell.length_c   1.000
_cell.angle_alpha   90.00
_cell.angle_beta   90.00
_cell.angle_gamma   90.00
#
_symmetry.space_group_name_H-M   'P 1'
#
loop_
_entity.id
_entity.type
_entity.pdbx_description
1 polymer ?
#
loop_
_entity_poly.entity_id
_entity_poly.type
_entity_poly.pdbx_seq_one_letter_code
_entity_poly.pdbx_strand_id
1 'polypeptide(L)'
;AFTPIVSGVATLTPAADARGELLVCMQFPNEPVYALQTVAIASVDPQTITNIINVPHRITISGQYVAKGDRVGVMVDGVCDLSQGGVLDDNLSLLLKLSLLGRWTLCYKFAGYRSAIPVDITVNVVMETLEFYPAFVVSGASNELRVLIPAFNEEDTVTLEGVTGVSRVEEGVKIVSFSTMEFTEATATVVYKHAYAGTIERSLPVYTVSLSKEGAYFGLD
;
A
#
# COMPACT_ATOMS: atom_id res chain seq x y z
N ALA A 1 -8.43 9.72 -35.95
CA ALA A 1 -9.37 10.83 -36.19
C ALA A 1 -8.57 12.10 -36.36
N PHE A 2 -8.97 12.99 -37.29
CA PHE A 2 -8.37 14.31 -37.46
C PHE A 2 -9.16 15.34 -36.66
N THR A 3 -8.45 16.21 -35.94
CA THR A 3 -9.05 17.34 -35.24
C THR A 3 -8.67 18.62 -35.98
N PRO A 4 -9.63 19.51 -36.30
CA PRO A 4 -9.31 20.75 -36.98
C PRO A 4 -8.48 21.68 -36.09
N ILE A 5 -7.53 22.39 -36.69
CA ILE A 5 -6.73 23.42 -36.02
C ILE A 5 -7.52 24.73 -36.08
N VAL A 6 -7.84 25.28 -34.94
CA VAL A 6 -8.55 26.58 -34.82
C VAL A 6 -7.59 27.56 -34.10
N SER A 7 -7.34 28.68 -34.71
CA SER A 7 -6.43 29.71 -34.15
C SER A 7 -5.03 29.19 -33.82
N GLY A 8 -4.52 28.25 -34.61
CA GLY A 8 -3.20 27.66 -34.40
C GLY A 8 -3.14 26.60 -33.27
N VAL A 9 -4.26 26.22 -32.69
CA VAL A 9 -4.33 25.24 -31.59
C VAL A 9 -5.24 24.08 -32.00
N ALA A 10 -4.77 22.84 -31.82
CA ALA A 10 -5.59 21.63 -31.88
C ALA A 10 -5.57 20.94 -30.52
N THR A 11 -6.74 20.57 -30.01
CA THR A 11 -6.84 19.74 -28.82
C THR A 11 -7.00 18.28 -29.28
N LEU A 12 -6.04 17.45 -28.91
CA LEU A 12 -6.06 16.02 -29.18
C LEU A 12 -6.55 15.30 -27.93
N THR A 13 -7.65 14.57 -28.05
CA THR A 13 -8.14 13.69 -26.98
C THR A 13 -7.91 12.26 -27.41
N PRO A 14 -6.92 11.56 -26.86
CA PRO A 14 -6.71 10.14 -27.14
C PRO A 14 -7.95 9.33 -26.76
N ALA A 15 -8.15 8.19 -27.40
CA ALA A 15 -9.15 7.24 -26.94
C ALA A 15 -8.87 6.80 -25.50
N ALA A 16 -9.91 6.48 -24.73
CA ALA A 16 -9.77 6.13 -23.32
C ALA A 16 -8.87 4.89 -23.09
N ASP A 17 -8.74 4.05 -24.08
CA ASP A 17 -7.90 2.85 -24.12
C ASP A 17 -6.55 3.05 -24.80
N ALA A 18 -6.25 4.26 -25.30
CA ALA A 18 -4.98 4.55 -25.93
C ALA A 18 -3.83 4.44 -24.91
N ARG A 19 -2.80 3.69 -25.29
CA ARG A 19 -1.61 3.43 -24.46
C ARG A 19 -0.35 3.51 -25.30
N GLY A 20 0.77 3.88 -24.67
CA GLY A 20 2.09 3.90 -25.29
C GLY A 20 2.39 5.18 -26.07
N GLU A 21 3.18 5.06 -27.13
CA GLU A 21 3.58 6.19 -27.94
C GLU A 21 2.59 6.43 -29.08
N LEU A 22 2.11 7.65 -29.17
CA LEU A 22 1.28 8.12 -30.29
C LEU A 22 2.07 9.08 -31.15
N LEU A 23 2.02 8.82 -32.46
CA LEU A 23 2.56 9.74 -33.43
C LEU A 23 1.53 10.83 -33.75
N VAL A 24 1.82 12.06 -33.42
CA VAL A 24 1.03 13.22 -33.81
C VAL A 24 1.41 13.59 -35.24
N CYS A 25 0.40 13.59 -36.12
CA CYS A 25 0.58 13.92 -37.52
C CYS A 25 -0.26 15.16 -37.88
N MET A 26 0.21 15.95 -38.79
CA MET A 26 -0.52 17.09 -39.37
C MET A 26 -0.74 16.86 -40.87
N GLN A 27 -1.90 17.24 -41.35
CA GLN A 27 -2.21 17.25 -42.77
C GLN A 27 -2.78 18.60 -43.19
N PHE A 28 -2.19 19.22 -44.19
CA PHE A 28 -2.80 20.37 -44.86
C PHE A 28 -3.77 19.90 -45.91
N PRO A 29 -4.76 20.71 -46.30
CA PRO A 29 -5.66 20.37 -47.37
C PRO A 29 -4.93 19.99 -48.65
N ASN A 30 -5.21 18.81 -49.20
CA ASN A 30 -4.61 18.27 -50.41
C ASN A 30 -3.09 17.96 -50.36
N GLU A 31 -2.52 17.96 -49.14
CA GLU A 31 -1.10 17.65 -48.91
C GLU A 31 -0.93 16.28 -48.25
N PRO A 32 0.23 15.65 -48.36
CA PRO A 32 0.54 14.43 -47.61
C PRO A 32 0.50 14.64 -46.09
N VAL A 33 0.38 13.56 -45.34
CA VAL A 33 0.44 13.59 -43.88
C VAL A 33 1.89 13.77 -43.44
N TYR A 34 2.17 14.74 -42.59
CA TYR A 34 3.45 15.00 -41.99
C TYR A 34 3.49 14.52 -40.55
N ALA A 35 4.46 13.69 -40.18
CA ALA A 35 4.71 13.32 -38.80
C ALA A 35 5.35 14.53 -38.07
N LEU A 36 4.76 14.93 -36.95
CA LEU A 36 5.25 16.07 -36.16
C LEU A 36 6.04 15.62 -34.94
N GLN A 37 5.43 14.78 -34.12
CA GLN A 37 5.99 14.44 -32.81
C GLN A 37 5.40 13.11 -32.31
N THR A 38 6.22 12.35 -31.61
CA THR A 38 5.73 11.23 -30.78
C THR A 38 5.35 11.75 -29.41
N VAL A 39 4.15 11.39 -28.95
CA VAL A 39 3.64 11.71 -27.61
C VAL A 39 3.45 10.40 -26.86
N ALA A 40 4.08 10.29 -25.71
CA ALA A 40 3.86 9.15 -24.82
C ALA A 40 2.54 9.31 -24.05
N ILE A 41 1.75 8.25 -24.01
CA ILE A 41 0.55 8.17 -23.19
C ILE A 41 0.85 7.20 -22.04
N ALA A 42 0.94 7.75 -20.85
CA ALA A 42 1.12 6.96 -19.65
C ALA A 42 -0.15 6.17 -19.29
N SER A 43 0.03 5.01 -18.76
CA SER A 43 -1.03 4.17 -18.21
C SER A 43 -0.65 3.68 -16.82
N VAL A 44 -1.64 3.50 -15.98
CA VAL A 44 -1.49 2.97 -14.62
C VAL A 44 -2.09 1.58 -14.58
N ASP A 45 -1.37 0.62 -14.03
CA ASP A 45 -1.83 -0.76 -13.94
C ASP A 45 -2.96 -0.89 -12.92
N PRO A 46 -4.01 -1.69 -13.19
CA PRO A 46 -5.10 -1.90 -12.26
C PRO A 46 -4.62 -2.64 -11.02
N GLN A 47 -5.08 -2.21 -9.87
CA GLN A 47 -4.76 -2.87 -8.60
C GLN A 47 -5.82 -2.61 -7.54
N THR A 48 -5.91 -3.55 -6.58
CA THR A 48 -6.74 -3.40 -5.39
C THR A 48 -5.83 -3.38 -4.16
N ILE A 49 -5.98 -2.35 -3.35
CA ILE A 49 -5.16 -2.10 -2.17
C ILE A 49 -6.08 -2.12 -0.96
N THR A 50 -5.63 -2.70 0.15
CA THR A 50 -6.30 -2.55 1.44
C THR A 50 -5.52 -1.53 2.27
N ASN A 51 -6.25 -0.61 2.92
CA ASN A 51 -5.70 0.38 3.83
C ASN A 51 -6.50 0.39 5.15
N ILE A 52 -5.83 0.76 6.23
CA ILE A 52 -6.47 0.95 7.54
C ILE A 52 -6.84 2.43 7.68
N ILE A 53 -8.05 2.69 8.17
CA ILE A 53 -8.53 4.06 8.38
C ILE A 53 -7.56 4.87 9.25
N ASN A 54 -7.22 6.07 8.80
CA ASN A 54 -6.31 7.02 9.46
C ASN A 54 -4.84 6.55 9.61
N VAL A 55 -4.49 5.36 9.12
CA VAL A 55 -3.11 4.87 9.08
C VAL A 55 -2.49 5.19 7.72
N PRO A 56 -1.38 5.94 7.65
CA PRO A 56 -0.65 6.12 6.41
C PRO A 56 -0.07 4.79 5.92
N HIS A 57 -0.40 4.42 4.69
CA HIS A 57 0.08 3.21 4.07
C HIS A 57 0.90 3.56 2.83
N ARG A 58 2.09 2.95 2.71
CA ARG A 58 2.92 3.12 1.52
C ARG A 58 2.35 2.29 0.39
N ILE A 59 2.00 2.95 -0.70
CA ILE A 59 1.54 2.31 -1.92
C ILE A 59 2.52 2.60 -3.06
N THR A 60 2.74 1.60 -3.91
CA THR A 60 3.55 1.75 -5.12
C THR A 60 2.63 1.70 -6.33
N ILE A 61 2.84 2.61 -7.26
CA ILE A 61 2.07 2.70 -8.49
C ILE A 61 2.92 2.17 -9.63
N SER A 62 2.45 1.12 -10.27
CA SER A 62 3.06 0.59 -11.49
C SER A 62 2.29 1.01 -12.74
N GLY A 63 2.98 1.02 -13.86
CA GLY A 63 2.39 1.37 -15.14
C GLY A 63 3.42 1.84 -16.14
N GLN A 64 2.97 2.02 -17.37
CA GLN A 64 3.83 2.52 -18.43
C GLN A 64 3.93 4.04 -18.34
N TYR A 65 5.16 4.57 -18.40
CA TYR A 65 5.47 6.01 -18.29
C TYR A 65 5.02 6.66 -16.97
N VAL A 66 4.76 5.88 -15.94
CA VAL A 66 4.61 6.38 -14.57
C VAL A 66 5.97 6.90 -14.10
N ALA A 67 6.03 8.07 -13.50
CA ALA A 67 7.28 8.73 -13.14
C ALA A 67 7.23 9.43 -11.78
N LYS A 68 8.41 9.62 -11.20
CA LYS A 68 8.60 10.52 -10.06
C LYS A 68 8.03 11.92 -10.37
N GLY A 69 7.35 12.48 -9.40
CA GLY A 69 6.73 13.81 -9.52
C GLY A 69 5.29 13.77 -10.01
N ASP A 70 4.81 12.62 -10.52
CA ASP A 70 3.40 12.41 -10.78
C ASP A 70 2.60 12.44 -9.47
N ARG A 71 1.33 12.77 -9.56
CA ARG A 71 0.47 12.90 -8.38
C ARG A 71 -0.66 11.90 -8.39
N VAL A 72 -0.95 11.37 -7.24
CA VAL A 72 -2.09 10.48 -7.00
C VAL A 72 -3.06 11.17 -6.05
N GLY A 73 -4.34 11.03 -6.29
CA GLY A 73 -5.41 11.54 -5.45
C GLY A 73 -6.53 10.52 -5.33
N VAL A 74 -7.65 10.96 -4.78
CA VAL A 74 -8.85 10.14 -4.56
C VAL A 74 -10.02 10.76 -5.31
N MET A 75 -10.84 9.92 -5.96
CA MET A 75 -12.08 10.36 -6.59
C MET A 75 -13.14 10.64 -5.50
N VAL A 76 -13.61 11.89 -5.43
CA VAL A 76 -14.69 12.32 -4.55
C VAL A 76 -15.77 12.96 -5.42
N ASP A 77 -16.97 12.43 -5.42
CA ASP A 77 -18.11 12.91 -6.20
C ASP A 77 -17.79 13.16 -7.69
N GLY A 78 -16.98 12.26 -8.28
CA GLY A 78 -16.58 12.37 -9.69
C GLY A 78 -15.45 13.37 -9.97
N VAL A 79 -14.89 14.01 -8.94
CA VAL A 79 -13.78 14.95 -9.04
C VAL A 79 -12.55 14.36 -8.36
N CYS A 80 -11.39 14.55 -8.98
CA CYS A 80 -10.12 14.12 -8.40
C CYS A 80 -9.64 15.08 -7.32
N ASP A 81 -9.65 14.64 -6.07
CA ASP A 81 -9.07 15.37 -4.94
C ASP A 81 -7.62 14.96 -4.72
N LEU A 82 -6.70 15.78 -5.20
CA LEU A 82 -5.26 15.58 -5.05
C LEU A 82 -4.75 15.94 -3.64
N SER A 83 -5.58 16.53 -2.78
CA SER A 83 -5.20 16.84 -1.39
C SER A 83 -5.23 15.60 -0.50
N GLN A 84 -6.02 14.59 -0.87
CA GLN A 84 -6.14 13.31 -0.18
C GLN A 84 -5.04 12.30 -0.55
N GLY A 85 -4.12 12.69 -1.40
CA GLY A 85 -3.07 11.81 -1.91
C GLY A 85 -1.68 12.40 -1.74
N GLY A 86 -0.80 12.17 -2.75
CA GLY A 86 0.57 12.62 -2.68
C GLY A 86 1.27 12.68 -4.04
N VAL A 87 2.57 12.87 -3.96
CA VAL A 87 3.49 12.89 -5.10
C VAL A 87 4.32 11.59 -5.07
N LEU A 88 4.52 10.96 -6.21
CA LEU A 88 5.35 9.77 -6.33
C LEU A 88 6.83 10.10 -6.11
N ASP A 89 7.47 9.31 -5.26
CA ASP A 89 8.90 9.37 -4.99
C ASP A 89 9.74 8.63 -6.06
N ASP A 90 11.04 8.46 -5.81
CA ASP A 90 11.95 7.75 -6.71
C ASP A 90 11.61 6.26 -6.89
N ASN A 91 10.89 5.66 -5.95
CA ASN A 91 10.43 4.27 -6.00
C ASN A 91 9.00 4.16 -6.57
N LEU A 92 8.48 5.23 -7.17
CA LEU A 92 7.10 5.33 -7.65
C LEU A 92 6.08 5.04 -6.54
N SER A 93 6.39 5.44 -5.31
CA SER A 93 5.59 5.20 -4.11
C SER A 93 5.15 6.51 -3.48
N LEU A 94 4.06 6.44 -2.73
CA LEU A 94 3.58 7.53 -1.89
C LEU A 94 2.96 6.99 -0.61
N LEU A 95 2.83 7.84 0.41
CA LEU A 95 2.05 7.54 1.61
C LEU A 95 0.62 8.02 1.40
N LEU A 96 -0.33 7.09 1.42
CA LEU A 96 -1.75 7.35 1.31
C LEU A 96 -2.42 7.19 2.68
N LYS A 97 -3.08 8.25 3.16
CA LYS A 97 -3.85 8.23 4.41
C LYS A 97 -5.30 8.62 4.10
N LEU A 98 -6.23 7.69 4.33
CA LEU A 98 -7.66 7.92 4.14
C LEU A 98 -8.38 7.89 5.48
N SER A 99 -9.32 8.83 5.67
CA SER A 99 -10.02 9.04 6.94
C SER A 99 -11.47 8.53 6.94
N LEU A 100 -11.93 7.94 5.84
CA LEU A 100 -13.28 7.42 5.71
C LEU A 100 -13.24 5.96 5.29
N LEU A 101 -14.06 5.14 5.92
CA LEU A 101 -14.25 3.73 5.56
C LEU A 101 -14.90 3.60 4.19
N GLY A 102 -14.65 2.48 3.54
CA GLY A 102 -15.29 2.13 2.28
C GLY A 102 -14.33 1.89 1.14
N ARG A 103 -14.90 1.87 -0.07
CA ARG A 103 -14.17 1.61 -1.31
C ARG A 103 -13.96 2.92 -2.07
N TRP A 104 -12.71 3.22 -2.39
CA TRP A 104 -12.29 4.44 -3.06
C TRP A 104 -11.60 4.13 -4.37
N THR A 105 -11.88 4.90 -5.40
CA THR A 105 -11.14 4.88 -6.66
C THR A 105 -10.07 5.96 -6.62
N LEU A 106 -8.87 5.64 -7.04
CA LEU A 106 -7.81 6.64 -7.15
C LEU A 106 -7.92 7.41 -8.47
N CYS A 107 -7.34 8.58 -8.49
CA CYS A 107 -7.09 9.36 -9.67
C CYS A 107 -5.61 9.70 -9.78
N TYR A 108 -5.17 9.93 -11.00
CA TYR A 108 -3.76 10.10 -11.31
C TYR A 108 -3.56 11.35 -12.16
N LYS A 109 -2.52 12.10 -11.84
CA LYS A 109 -2.14 13.30 -12.60
C LYS A 109 -0.67 13.20 -12.97
N PHE A 110 -0.38 13.07 -14.25
CA PHE A 110 0.97 13.10 -14.77
C PHE A 110 1.60 14.48 -14.58
N ALA A 111 2.89 14.51 -14.25
CA ALA A 111 3.63 15.76 -14.14
C ALA A 111 3.55 16.56 -15.44
N GLY A 112 3.30 17.88 -15.32
CA GLY A 112 3.14 18.75 -16.50
C GLY A 112 1.75 18.77 -17.13
N TYR A 113 0.85 17.85 -16.78
CA TYR A 113 -0.52 17.86 -17.26
C TYR A 113 -1.46 18.69 -16.36
N ARG A 114 -2.48 19.30 -16.96
CA ARG A 114 -3.44 20.14 -16.22
C ARG A 114 -4.49 19.32 -15.48
N SER A 115 -4.95 18.24 -16.10
CA SER A 115 -6.06 17.43 -15.60
C SER A 115 -5.55 16.12 -14.98
N ALA A 116 -6.22 15.68 -13.94
CA ALA A 116 -6.12 14.33 -13.40
C ALA A 116 -7.15 13.41 -14.09
N ILE A 117 -6.86 12.13 -14.14
CA ILE A 117 -7.73 11.09 -14.70
C ILE A 117 -8.06 10.05 -13.64
N PRO A 118 -9.28 9.48 -13.62
CA PRO A 118 -9.55 8.30 -12.83
C PRO A 118 -8.71 7.13 -13.35
N VAL A 119 -8.24 6.29 -12.44
CA VAL A 119 -7.45 5.08 -12.76
C VAL A 119 -8.08 3.87 -12.12
N ASP A 120 -7.83 2.69 -12.67
CA ASP A 120 -8.38 1.42 -12.17
C ASP A 120 -7.60 0.90 -10.95
N ILE A 121 -7.41 1.79 -9.97
CA ILE A 121 -6.87 1.43 -8.67
C ILE A 121 -7.95 1.66 -7.63
N THR A 122 -8.29 0.59 -6.93
CA THR A 122 -9.27 0.62 -5.85
C THR A 122 -8.57 0.48 -4.50
N VAL A 123 -8.93 1.35 -3.55
CA VAL A 123 -8.47 1.26 -2.16
C VAL A 123 -9.66 0.91 -1.27
N ASN A 124 -9.59 -0.24 -0.60
CA ASN A 124 -10.55 -0.65 0.41
C ASN A 124 -10.06 -0.16 1.77
N VAL A 125 -10.74 0.83 2.36
CA VAL A 125 -10.41 1.35 3.69
C VAL A 125 -11.25 0.62 4.73
N VAL A 126 -10.58 -0.04 5.66
CA VAL A 126 -11.18 -0.90 6.68
C VAL A 126 -10.81 -0.43 8.09
N MET A 127 -11.56 -0.92 9.09
CA MET A 127 -11.20 -0.72 10.49
C MET A 127 -9.92 -1.49 10.83
N GLU A 128 -9.15 -0.94 11.75
CA GLU A 128 -7.98 -1.63 12.29
C GLU A 128 -8.40 -2.77 13.21
N THR A 129 -7.89 -3.95 12.89
CA THR A 129 -7.96 -5.14 13.76
C THR A 129 -6.55 -5.70 13.88
N LEU A 130 -6.10 -5.98 15.10
CA LEU A 130 -4.78 -6.57 15.34
C LEU A 130 -4.93 -7.78 16.25
N GLU A 131 -4.55 -8.93 15.73
CA GLU A 131 -4.49 -10.18 16.46
C GLU A 131 -3.12 -10.85 16.22
N PHE A 132 -2.74 -11.73 17.15
CA PHE A 132 -1.53 -12.54 17.03
C PHE A 132 -1.88 -14.01 17.06
N TYR A 133 -1.18 -14.82 16.25
CA TYR A 133 -1.31 -16.26 16.27
C TYR A 133 0.07 -16.94 16.36
N PRO A 134 0.32 -17.81 17.33
CA PRO A 134 -0.57 -18.13 18.44
C PRO A 134 -0.86 -16.91 19.32
N ALA A 135 -2.01 -16.92 20.03
CA ALA A 135 -2.39 -15.83 20.93
C ALA A 135 -1.76 -16.01 22.33
N PHE A 136 -0.55 -16.52 22.39
CA PHE A 136 0.25 -16.72 23.60
C PHE A 136 1.74 -16.73 23.27
N VAL A 137 2.58 -16.65 24.29
CA VAL A 137 4.05 -16.84 24.20
C VAL A 137 4.51 -17.88 25.21
N VAL A 138 5.66 -18.47 24.95
CA VAL A 138 6.26 -19.52 25.80
C VAL A 138 7.56 -19.00 26.43
N SER A 139 7.63 -19.07 27.76
CA SER A 139 8.84 -18.74 28.52
C SER A 139 9.90 -19.83 28.36
N GLY A 140 11.15 -19.42 28.21
CA GLY A 140 12.27 -20.33 28.01
C GLY A 140 12.39 -20.86 26.58
N ALA A 141 11.61 -20.33 25.64
CA ALA A 141 11.63 -20.74 24.25
C ALA A 141 11.72 -19.56 23.28
N SER A 142 12.10 -19.83 22.05
CA SER A 142 11.92 -18.89 20.94
C SER A 142 10.43 -18.84 20.56
N ASN A 143 9.94 -17.65 20.31
CA ASN A 143 8.55 -17.42 19.98
C ASN A 143 8.41 -16.91 18.54
N GLU A 144 7.40 -17.39 17.84
CA GLU A 144 7.04 -16.91 16.51
C GLU A 144 5.56 -16.52 16.49
N LEU A 145 5.28 -15.29 16.10
CA LEU A 145 3.93 -14.74 16.05
C LEU A 145 3.57 -14.36 14.62
N ARG A 146 2.45 -14.84 14.12
CA ARG A 146 1.79 -14.32 12.92
C ARG A 146 0.98 -13.11 13.30
N VAL A 147 1.19 -12.01 12.58
CA VAL A 147 0.48 -10.75 12.81
C VAL A 147 -0.73 -10.71 11.87
N LEU A 148 -1.91 -10.81 12.44
CA LEU A 148 -3.17 -10.74 11.71
C LEU A 148 -3.69 -9.30 11.75
N ILE A 149 -3.36 -8.55 10.70
CA ILE A 149 -3.76 -7.15 10.51
C ILE A 149 -4.20 -6.97 9.06
N PRO A 150 -5.25 -6.17 8.77
CA PRO A 150 -5.80 -6.01 7.42
C PRO A 150 -4.81 -5.47 6.39
N ALA A 151 -3.89 -4.61 6.83
CA ALA A 151 -2.82 -4.06 6.00
C ALA A 151 -1.62 -3.69 6.89
N PHE A 152 -0.41 -3.80 6.37
CA PHE A 152 0.81 -3.39 7.06
C PHE A 152 1.79 -2.77 6.06
N ASN A 153 2.69 -1.93 6.58
CA ASN A 153 3.86 -1.46 5.84
C ASN A 153 5.04 -2.41 6.13
N GLU A 154 5.97 -2.52 5.21
CA GLU A 154 7.17 -3.36 5.40
C GLU A 154 7.97 -2.91 6.61
N GLU A 155 8.02 -1.60 6.85
CA GLU A 155 8.76 -0.96 7.93
C GLU A 155 8.05 -1.02 9.30
N ASP A 156 6.82 -1.55 9.37
CA ASP A 156 6.13 -1.76 10.65
C ASP A 156 6.89 -2.77 11.50
N THR A 157 7.00 -2.50 12.80
CA THR A 157 7.76 -3.34 13.72
C THR A 157 6.90 -3.94 14.82
N VAL A 158 7.33 -5.06 15.35
CA VAL A 158 6.71 -5.71 16.52
C VAL A 158 7.76 -5.94 17.58
N THR A 159 7.44 -5.56 18.81
CA THR A 159 8.28 -5.84 19.98
C THR A 159 7.51 -6.72 20.96
N LEU A 160 8.24 -7.59 21.64
CA LEU A 160 7.78 -8.41 22.75
C LEU A 160 8.62 -8.06 23.97
N GLU A 161 7.99 -7.55 25.05
CA GLU A 161 8.67 -7.02 26.21
C GLU A 161 9.82 -6.06 25.86
N GLY A 162 9.59 -5.18 24.88
CA GLY A 162 10.59 -4.21 24.40
C GLY A 162 11.65 -4.77 23.45
N VAL A 163 11.73 -6.08 23.25
CA VAL A 163 12.67 -6.69 22.30
C VAL A 163 12.06 -6.72 20.91
N THR A 164 12.73 -6.13 19.94
CA THR A 164 12.27 -6.11 18.52
C THR A 164 12.48 -7.47 17.90
N GLY A 165 11.41 -8.04 17.35
CA GLY A 165 11.46 -9.30 16.62
C GLY A 165 11.99 -9.15 15.18
N VAL A 166 12.47 -10.26 14.63
CA VAL A 166 12.87 -10.35 13.22
C VAL A 166 11.63 -10.66 12.38
N SER A 167 11.29 -9.76 11.47
CA SER A 167 10.10 -9.86 10.63
C SER A 167 10.42 -10.48 9.28
N ARG A 168 9.49 -11.30 8.77
CA ARG A 168 9.41 -11.75 7.39
C ARG A 168 7.97 -11.75 6.91
N VAL A 169 7.74 -11.77 5.62
CA VAL A 169 6.40 -11.84 5.04
C VAL A 169 6.27 -13.16 4.28
N GLU A 170 5.25 -13.94 4.59
CA GLU A 170 4.91 -15.19 3.92
C GLU A 170 3.43 -15.16 3.53
N GLU A 171 3.14 -15.37 2.25
CA GLU A 171 1.77 -15.40 1.71
C GLU A 171 0.92 -14.16 2.12
N GLY A 172 1.55 -12.99 2.19
CA GLY A 172 0.89 -11.75 2.58
C GLY A 172 0.65 -11.58 4.09
N VAL A 173 1.16 -12.48 4.93
CA VAL A 173 1.10 -12.41 6.39
C VAL A 173 2.47 -12.03 6.94
N LYS A 174 2.49 -11.06 7.87
CA LYS A 174 3.72 -10.70 8.58
C LYS A 174 3.97 -11.69 9.72
N ILE A 175 5.13 -12.33 9.71
CA ILE A 175 5.57 -13.27 10.73
C ILE A 175 6.74 -12.63 11.47
N VAL A 176 6.73 -12.69 12.79
CA VAL A 176 7.75 -12.09 13.63
C VAL A 176 8.31 -13.14 14.58
N SER A 177 9.62 -13.34 14.52
CA SER A 177 10.35 -14.32 15.34
C SER A 177 11.14 -13.60 16.43
N PHE A 178 11.08 -14.12 17.63
CA PHE A 178 11.82 -13.67 18.81
C PHE A 178 12.76 -14.79 19.25
N SER A 179 13.95 -14.42 19.70
CA SER A 179 14.88 -15.37 20.34
C SER A 179 14.30 -15.90 21.67
N THR A 180 14.93 -16.87 22.25
CA THR A 180 14.56 -17.41 23.57
C THR A 180 14.48 -16.29 24.60
N MET A 181 13.34 -16.20 25.28
CA MET A 181 13.04 -15.19 26.29
C MET A 181 12.47 -15.86 27.55
N GLU A 182 12.89 -15.37 28.70
CA GLU A 182 12.32 -15.74 29.99
C GLU A 182 11.33 -14.66 30.45
N PHE A 183 10.16 -15.08 30.88
CA PHE A 183 9.12 -14.20 31.39
C PHE A 183 8.88 -14.50 32.87
N THR A 184 8.79 -13.46 33.67
CA THR A 184 8.50 -13.57 35.11
C THR A 184 7.03 -13.35 35.42
N GLU A 185 6.29 -12.80 34.48
CA GLU A 185 4.85 -12.51 34.63
C GLU A 185 4.00 -13.48 33.82
N ALA A 186 2.73 -13.64 34.21
CA ALA A 186 1.78 -14.51 33.53
C ALA A 186 1.31 -13.94 32.18
N THR A 187 1.64 -12.68 31.88
CA THR A 187 1.33 -12.04 30.60
C THR A 187 2.55 -11.31 30.08
N ALA A 188 2.71 -11.25 28.78
CA ALA A 188 3.74 -10.50 28.09
C ALA A 188 3.11 -9.43 27.19
N THR A 189 3.73 -8.25 27.15
CA THR A 189 3.28 -7.14 26.32
C THR A 189 3.87 -7.22 24.93
N VAL A 190 3.00 -7.28 23.92
CA VAL A 190 3.38 -7.16 22.51
C VAL A 190 2.97 -5.78 22.02
N VAL A 191 3.90 -5.06 21.41
CA VAL A 191 3.65 -3.75 20.83
C VAL A 191 3.84 -3.83 19.32
N TYR A 192 2.79 -3.57 18.58
CA TYR A 192 2.85 -3.32 17.14
C TYR A 192 3.01 -1.83 16.89
N LYS A 193 4.03 -1.45 16.17
CA LYS A 193 4.32 -0.07 15.81
C LYS A 193 4.17 0.12 14.31
N HIS A 194 3.20 0.92 13.91
CA HIS A 194 3.11 1.42 12.54
C HIS A 194 4.29 2.35 12.23
N ALA A 195 4.91 2.17 11.09
CA ALA A 195 6.06 2.97 10.65
C ALA A 195 5.71 4.48 10.54
N TYR A 196 4.47 4.79 10.17
CA TYR A 196 4.01 6.14 9.88
C TYR A 196 2.83 6.58 10.76
N ALA A 197 2.51 5.83 11.82
CA ALA A 197 1.42 6.12 12.75
C ALA A 197 1.83 5.78 14.19
N GLY A 198 0.84 5.53 15.03
CA GLY A 198 1.04 5.19 16.43
C GLY A 198 1.40 3.72 16.68
N THR A 199 1.25 3.33 17.93
CA THR A 199 1.47 1.97 18.42
C THR A 199 0.18 1.36 18.92
N ILE A 200 0.07 0.03 18.83
CA ILE A 200 -1.00 -0.75 19.42
C ILE A 200 -0.37 -1.77 20.36
N GLU A 201 -0.84 -1.81 21.59
CA GLU A 201 -0.38 -2.76 22.60
C GLU A 201 -1.41 -3.87 22.79
N ARG A 202 -0.90 -5.09 22.99
CA ARG A 202 -1.69 -6.28 23.35
C ARG A 202 -0.96 -7.06 24.43
N SER A 203 -1.69 -7.63 25.35
CA SER A 203 -1.15 -8.56 26.34
C SER A 203 -1.44 -9.99 25.89
N LEU A 204 -0.42 -10.82 25.86
CA LEU A 204 -0.53 -12.24 25.54
C LEU A 204 -0.24 -13.07 26.80
N PRO A 205 -0.98 -14.16 27.09
CA PRO A 205 -0.65 -15.06 28.18
C PRO A 205 0.71 -15.72 27.94
N VAL A 206 1.42 -15.94 29.03
CA VAL A 206 2.72 -16.63 29.04
C VAL A 206 2.53 -18.05 29.57
N TYR A 207 2.97 -19.02 28.79
CA TYR A 207 3.02 -20.42 29.22
C TYR A 207 4.47 -20.82 29.55
N THR A 208 4.62 -21.59 30.59
CA THR A 208 5.91 -22.18 30.97
C THR A 208 5.86 -23.68 30.71
N VAL A 209 6.82 -24.19 29.97
CA VAL A 209 6.96 -25.64 29.75
C VAL A 209 7.91 -26.17 30.82
N SER A 210 7.39 -26.97 31.76
CA SER A 210 8.19 -27.72 32.72
C SER A 210 8.26 -29.19 32.32
N LEU A 211 9.46 -29.75 32.24
CA LEU A 211 9.65 -31.20 32.11
C LEU A 211 9.65 -31.79 33.52
N SER A 212 8.63 -32.59 33.85
CA SER A 212 8.71 -33.43 35.04
C SER A 212 9.61 -34.64 34.77
N LYS A 213 10.32 -35.10 35.78
CA LYS A 213 11.22 -36.29 35.68
C LYS A 213 10.48 -37.61 35.35
N GLU A 214 9.14 -37.57 35.30
CA GLU A 214 8.29 -38.76 35.11
C GLU A 214 7.63 -38.87 33.72
N GLY A 215 8.19 -38.21 32.72
CA GLY A 215 7.66 -38.21 31.35
C GLY A 215 6.93 -36.93 30.99
N ALA A 216 7.01 -36.51 29.73
CA ALA A 216 6.38 -35.32 29.24
C ALA A 216 4.86 -35.51 29.16
N TYR A 217 4.12 -34.93 30.08
CA TYR A 217 2.69 -34.73 29.98
C TYR A 217 2.42 -33.29 29.57
N PHE A 218 1.74 -33.09 28.45
CA PHE A 218 1.10 -31.83 28.15
C PHE A 218 -0.20 -31.75 28.97
N GLY A 219 -0.14 -31.06 30.10
CA GLY A 219 -1.32 -30.69 30.86
C GLY A 219 -1.88 -29.39 30.30
N LEU A 220 -3.09 -29.45 29.75
CA LEU A 220 -3.96 -28.29 29.63
C LEU A 220 -4.77 -28.25 30.93
N ASP A 221 -4.47 -27.30 31.80
CA ASP A 221 -5.36 -26.90 32.89
C ASP A 221 -6.26 -25.74 32.44
#